data_37f4bb5a7f583edfacd7581a66ca044f
#
_entry.id   37f4bb5a7f583edfacd7581a66ca044f
#
_cell.length_a   1.000
_cell.length_b   1.000
_cell.length_c   1.000
_cell.angle_alpha   90.00
_cell.angle_beta   90.00
_cell.angle_gamma   90.00
#
_symmetry.space_group_name_H-M   'P 1'
#
loop_
_entity.id
_entity.type
_entity.pdbx_description
1 polymer ?
#
loop_
_entity_poly.entity_id
_entity_poly.type
_entity_poly.pdbx_seq_one_letter_code
_entity_poly.pdbx_strand_id
1 'polypeptide(L)'
;TGAIIEPHLIDQLPKVTNTINIKNVSDIGLTPSEQRNDTTTISIKDNNVLIKVGDSRRGWVDSYQKILELSSDNSFDSRFINVSIDLKDVRPAGESLKGFGGMANPVKLKDLYPRVANLLNKAVGRKLTSIECCLLIDEAAVTIVAGNIRRSAGMRQFSSQDIEAAGAKENLWKQDLDGNWSIDPEKDALRMA
;
A
#
# COMPACT_ATOMS: atom_id res chain seq x y z
N THR A 1 -0.16 -2.55 -15.27
CA THR A 1 -1.41 -2.48 -14.47
C THR A 1 -2.13 -1.19 -14.78
N GLY A 2 -3.40 -1.26 -15.19
CA GLY A 2 -4.24 -0.11 -15.49
C GLY A 2 -5.31 0.08 -14.41
N ALA A 3 -5.68 1.34 -14.15
CA ALA A 3 -6.83 1.68 -13.34
C ALA A 3 -7.52 2.93 -13.92
N ILE A 4 -8.83 2.95 -13.82
CA ILE A 4 -9.66 4.09 -14.19
C ILE A 4 -10.00 4.84 -12.90
N ILE A 5 -9.65 6.11 -12.86
CA ILE A 5 -9.85 6.99 -11.71
C ILE A 5 -10.83 8.08 -12.15
N GLU A 6 -12.11 7.81 -11.98
CA GLU A 6 -13.16 8.77 -12.32
C GLU A 6 -13.72 9.40 -11.05
N PRO A 7 -14.00 10.71 -11.04
CA PRO A 7 -14.52 11.42 -9.85
C PRO A 7 -15.74 10.74 -9.23
N HIS A 8 -16.68 10.28 -10.06
CA HIS A 8 -17.91 9.62 -9.59
C HIS A 8 -17.64 8.28 -8.89
N LEU A 9 -16.53 7.58 -9.22
CA LEU A 9 -16.13 6.34 -8.52
C LEU A 9 -15.48 6.67 -7.18
N ILE A 10 -14.65 7.71 -7.14
CA ILE A 10 -14.01 8.18 -5.90
C ILE A 10 -15.07 8.69 -4.92
N ASP A 11 -16.10 9.36 -5.42
CA ASP A 11 -17.23 9.83 -4.61
C ASP A 11 -18.04 8.71 -3.96
N GLN A 12 -17.92 7.47 -4.45
CA GLN A 12 -18.54 6.30 -3.83
C GLN A 12 -17.69 5.70 -2.70
N LEU A 13 -16.41 6.07 -2.60
CA LEU A 13 -15.55 5.59 -1.53
C LEU A 13 -16.00 6.13 -0.17
N PRO A 14 -15.87 5.35 0.90
CA PRO A 14 -16.16 5.82 2.24
C PRO A 14 -15.17 6.91 2.67
N LYS A 15 -15.57 7.71 3.64
CA LYS A 15 -14.64 8.62 4.32
C LYS A 15 -13.65 7.81 5.14
N VAL A 16 -12.39 8.23 5.16
CA VAL A 16 -11.41 7.73 6.10
C VAL A 16 -11.77 8.31 7.48
N THR A 17 -12.06 7.43 8.43
CA THR A 17 -12.52 7.82 9.77
C THR A 17 -11.53 7.48 10.87
N ASN A 18 -10.64 6.52 10.61
CA ASN A 18 -9.75 5.98 11.62
C ASN A 18 -8.29 6.29 11.30
N THR A 19 -7.53 6.61 12.35
CA THR A 19 -6.08 6.70 12.29
C THR A 19 -5.50 5.32 12.55
N ILE A 20 -4.66 4.83 11.64
CA ILE A 20 -4.04 3.51 11.72
C ILE A 20 -2.58 3.66 12.13
N ASN A 21 -2.21 3.00 13.23
CA ASN A 21 -0.83 2.90 13.69
C ASN A 21 -0.30 1.50 13.39
N ILE A 22 0.69 1.39 12.50
CA ILE A 22 1.25 0.11 12.06
C ILE A 22 2.53 -0.22 12.82
N LYS A 23 2.63 -1.48 13.27
CA LYS A 23 3.85 -2.05 13.82
C LYS A 23 4.11 -3.43 13.22
N ASN A 24 5.28 -3.64 12.61
CA ASN A 24 5.75 -4.96 12.24
C ASN A 24 6.23 -5.69 13.51
N VAL A 25 5.66 -6.85 13.81
CA VAL A 25 5.94 -7.61 15.04
C VAL A 25 6.85 -8.82 14.80
N SER A 26 7.09 -9.19 13.54
CA SER A 26 8.01 -10.26 13.16
C SER A 26 8.78 -9.93 11.89
N ASP A 27 9.89 -10.61 11.70
CA ASP A 27 10.62 -10.60 10.43
C ASP A 27 10.06 -11.61 9.43
N ILE A 28 10.41 -11.42 8.15
CA ILE A 28 10.05 -12.29 7.04
C ILE A 28 10.87 -13.58 7.13
N GLY A 29 10.23 -14.74 6.84
CA GLY A 29 10.90 -16.03 6.65
C GLY A 29 11.31 -16.73 7.92
N LEU A 30 10.71 -16.43 9.06
CA LEU A 30 11.00 -17.10 10.34
C LEU A 30 10.36 -18.49 10.41
N THR A 31 9.27 -18.74 9.68
CA THR A 31 8.59 -20.04 9.67
C THR A 31 9.19 -20.93 8.57
N PRO A 32 9.57 -22.18 8.87
CA PRO A 32 9.98 -23.16 7.86
C PRO A 32 8.92 -23.35 6.77
N SER A 33 9.35 -23.66 5.54
CA SER A 33 8.47 -23.70 4.36
C SER A 33 7.26 -24.63 4.52
N GLU A 34 7.46 -25.76 5.20
CA GLU A 34 6.41 -26.78 5.43
C GLU A 34 5.36 -26.39 6.45
N GLN A 35 5.64 -25.34 7.25
CA GLN A 35 4.78 -24.88 8.36
C GLN A 35 4.13 -23.54 8.07
N ARG A 36 4.40 -22.94 6.91
CA ARG A 36 3.85 -21.62 6.53
C ARG A 36 2.37 -21.73 6.18
N ASN A 37 1.61 -20.75 6.65
CA ASN A 37 0.22 -20.61 6.23
C ASN A 37 0.15 -19.82 4.91
N ASP A 38 -0.63 -20.32 3.95
CA ASP A 38 -0.88 -19.61 2.68
C ASP A 38 -1.97 -18.53 2.82
N THR A 39 -2.78 -18.57 3.87
CA THR A 39 -3.90 -17.64 4.11
C THR A 39 -3.57 -16.63 5.20
N THR A 40 -3.97 -15.39 4.95
CA THR A 40 -3.90 -14.34 5.98
C THR A 40 -4.98 -14.55 7.03
N THR A 41 -4.60 -14.45 8.29
CA THR A 41 -5.53 -14.48 9.42
C THR A 41 -5.54 -13.14 10.14
N ILE A 42 -6.75 -12.74 10.57
CA ILE A 42 -6.97 -11.46 11.23
C ILE A 42 -7.63 -11.71 12.58
N SER A 43 -7.06 -11.14 13.62
CA SER A 43 -7.61 -11.18 14.97
C SER A 43 -7.81 -9.76 15.49
N ILE A 44 -9.01 -9.46 15.95
CA ILE A 44 -9.38 -8.13 16.46
C ILE A 44 -9.71 -8.28 17.94
N LYS A 45 -9.08 -7.45 18.77
CA LYS A 45 -9.38 -7.30 20.19
C LYS A 45 -9.40 -5.82 20.54
N ASP A 46 -10.57 -5.31 20.84
CA ASP A 46 -10.79 -3.88 21.04
C ASP A 46 -10.24 -3.07 19.86
N ASN A 47 -9.35 -2.13 20.09
CA ASN A 47 -8.70 -1.31 19.05
C ASN A 47 -7.36 -1.89 18.55
N ASN A 48 -7.05 -3.13 18.89
CA ASN A 48 -5.84 -3.82 18.47
C ASN A 48 -6.17 -4.90 17.43
N VAL A 49 -5.53 -4.82 16.29
CA VAL A 49 -5.70 -5.75 15.17
C VAL A 49 -4.37 -6.46 14.91
N LEU A 50 -4.38 -7.78 14.90
CA LEU A 50 -3.24 -8.58 14.48
C LEU A 50 -3.54 -9.18 13.10
N ILE A 51 -2.69 -8.88 12.13
CA ILE A 51 -2.74 -9.43 10.77
C ILE A 51 -1.52 -10.33 10.59
N LYS A 52 -1.75 -11.65 10.52
CA LYS A 52 -0.71 -12.63 10.15
C LYS A 52 -0.80 -12.87 8.66
N VAL A 53 0.22 -12.43 7.94
CA VAL A 53 0.21 -12.42 6.47
C VAL A 53 0.56 -13.82 5.94
N GLY A 54 -0.31 -14.36 5.09
CA GLY A 54 -0.11 -15.67 4.46
C GLY A 54 0.90 -15.64 3.30
N ASP A 55 1.61 -16.76 3.08
CA ASP A 55 2.63 -16.91 2.04
C ASP A 55 2.03 -17.20 0.65
N SER A 56 1.10 -16.36 0.23
CA SER A 56 0.45 -16.46 -1.08
C SER A 56 0.07 -15.09 -1.64
N ARG A 57 -0.17 -15.03 -2.95
CA ARG A 57 -0.70 -13.79 -3.59
C ARG A 57 -2.01 -13.37 -2.94
N ARG A 58 -2.89 -14.30 -2.66
CA ARG A 58 -4.17 -14.01 -2.03
C ARG A 58 -3.97 -13.51 -0.61
N GLY A 59 -3.08 -14.13 0.17
CA GLY A 59 -2.76 -13.68 1.52
C GLY A 59 -2.24 -12.23 1.56
N TRP A 60 -1.39 -11.85 0.60
CA TRP A 60 -0.92 -10.47 0.51
C TRP A 60 -2.05 -9.49 0.16
N VAL A 61 -2.92 -9.86 -0.79
CA VAL A 61 -4.08 -9.04 -1.14
C VAL A 61 -5.02 -8.87 0.05
N ASP A 62 -5.32 -9.96 0.76
CA ASP A 62 -6.23 -9.92 1.92
C ASP A 62 -5.68 -9.05 3.05
N SER A 63 -4.37 -9.10 3.29
CA SER A 63 -3.72 -8.23 4.29
C SER A 63 -3.79 -6.76 3.89
N TYR A 64 -3.54 -6.43 2.63
CA TYR A 64 -3.63 -5.08 2.10
C TYR A 64 -5.07 -4.55 2.15
N GLN A 65 -6.02 -5.35 1.67
CA GLN A 65 -7.45 -5.02 1.72
C GLN A 65 -7.89 -4.70 3.14
N LYS A 66 -7.44 -5.49 4.13
CA LYS A 66 -7.82 -5.25 5.52
C LYS A 66 -7.36 -3.90 6.04
N ILE A 67 -6.17 -3.43 5.67
CA ILE A 67 -5.71 -2.09 6.05
C ILE A 67 -6.63 -1.01 5.47
N LEU A 68 -7.02 -1.15 4.20
CA LEU A 68 -7.96 -0.21 3.57
C LEU A 68 -9.32 -0.21 4.29
N GLU A 69 -9.87 -1.37 4.59
CA GLU A 69 -11.14 -1.51 5.31
C GLU A 69 -11.09 -0.86 6.70
N LEU A 70 -10.03 -1.11 7.46
CA LEU A 70 -9.85 -0.55 8.80
C LEU A 70 -9.89 0.97 8.82
N SER A 71 -9.47 1.62 7.74
CA SER A 71 -9.44 3.08 7.65
C SER A 71 -10.82 3.72 7.71
N SER A 72 -11.87 3.00 7.34
CA SER A 72 -13.25 3.48 7.27
C SER A 72 -14.23 2.66 8.11
N ASP A 73 -13.74 1.70 8.88
CA ASP A 73 -14.56 0.80 9.71
C ASP A 73 -15.08 1.55 10.95
N ASN A 74 -16.41 1.72 11.03
CA ASN A 74 -17.06 2.40 12.13
C ASN A 74 -17.41 1.50 13.32
N SER A 75 -17.03 0.23 13.28
CA SER A 75 -17.30 -0.73 14.37
C SER A 75 -16.38 -0.57 15.58
N PHE A 76 -15.30 0.21 15.45
CA PHE A 76 -14.35 0.46 16.53
C PHE A 76 -14.83 1.58 17.45
N ASP A 77 -14.68 1.38 18.76
CA ASP A 77 -15.02 2.39 19.79
C ASP A 77 -14.08 3.61 19.73
N SER A 78 -12.83 3.39 19.38
CA SER A 78 -11.83 4.45 19.20
C SER A 78 -11.52 4.66 17.72
N ARG A 79 -11.24 5.91 17.35
CA ARG A 79 -10.72 6.26 16.02
C ARG A 79 -9.23 6.00 15.85
N PHE A 80 -8.55 5.48 16.86
CA PHE A 80 -7.14 5.07 16.81
C PHE A 80 -7.06 3.55 16.86
N ILE A 81 -6.58 2.94 15.78
CA ILE A 81 -6.45 1.49 15.62
C ILE A 81 -4.97 1.12 15.58
N ASN A 82 -4.56 0.25 16.47
CA ASN A 82 -3.20 -0.30 16.46
C ASN A 82 -3.19 -1.60 15.66
N VAL A 83 -2.41 -1.65 14.61
CA VAL A 83 -2.30 -2.82 13.73
C VAL A 83 -0.91 -3.42 13.84
N SER A 84 -0.85 -4.65 14.29
CA SER A 84 0.35 -5.47 14.33
C SER A 84 0.42 -6.36 13.09
N ILE A 85 1.50 -6.25 12.33
CA ILE A 85 1.72 -7.05 11.11
C ILE A 85 2.75 -8.15 11.43
N ASP A 86 2.33 -9.40 11.30
CA ASP A 86 3.17 -10.58 11.46
C ASP A 86 3.52 -11.16 10.08
N LEU A 87 4.80 -11.09 9.70
CA LEU A 87 5.32 -11.51 8.41
C LEU A 87 6.11 -12.84 8.46
N LYS A 88 6.10 -13.53 9.60
CA LYS A 88 6.94 -14.71 9.83
C LYS A 88 6.71 -15.83 8.80
N ASP A 89 5.47 -15.99 8.32
CA ASP A 89 5.09 -17.01 7.34
C ASP A 89 5.41 -16.62 5.89
N VAL A 90 5.70 -15.34 5.62
CA VAL A 90 6.07 -14.88 4.28
C VAL A 90 7.45 -15.41 3.92
N ARG A 91 7.58 -16.05 2.75
CA ARG A 91 8.86 -16.61 2.26
C ARG A 91 9.95 -15.55 2.16
N PRO A 92 11.20 -15.87 2.48
CA PRO A 92 12.32 -14.93 2.38
C PRO A 92 12.68 -14.62 0.93
N ALA A 93 13.45 -13.55 0.75
CA ALA A 93 14.02 -13.21 -0.55
C ALA A 93 14.94 -14.33 -1.05
N GLY A 94 14.88 -14.60 -2.35
CA GLY A 94 15.70 -15.63 -2.99
C GLY A 94 15.07 -17.02 -3.01
N GLU A 95 13.95 -17.25 -2.36
CA GLU A 95 13.21 -18.51 -2.47
C GLU A 95 12.44 -18.56 -3.79
N SER A 96 12.37 -19.77 -4.39
CA SER A 96 11.68 -19.97 -5.67
C SER A 96 10.17 -19.73 -5.55
N LEU A 97 9.61 -19.08 -6.56
CA LEU A 97 8.16 -18.89 -6.67
C LEU A 97 7.49 -20.16 -7.18
N LYS A 98 6.43 -20.60 -6.53
CA LYS A 98 5.60 -21.71 -7.02
C LYS A 98 4.90 -21.31 -8.33
N GLY A 99 5.18 -21.99 -9.42
CA GLY A 99 4.35 -21.98 -10.64
C GLY A 99 4.77 -21.09 -11.81
N PHE A 100 5.69 -20.13 -11.69
CA PHE A 100 6.05 -19.25 -12.82
C PHE A 100 7.56 -19.02 -13.03
N GLY A 101 8.39 -19.75 -12.33
CA GLY A 101 9.84 -19.45 -12.32
C GLY A 101 10.12 -18.02 -11.82
N GLY A 102 11.17 -17.84 -11.10
CA GLY A 102 11.54 -16.57 -10.51
C GLY A 102 11.75 -16.68 -9.01
N MET A 103 12.36 -15.66 -8.44
CA MET A 103 12.70 -15.63 -7.03
C MET A 103 11.80 -14.64 -6.29
N ALA A 104 11.41 -14.99 -5.07
CA ALA A 104 10.68 -14.10 -4.19
C ALA A 104 11.52 -12.88 -3.82
N ASN A 105 10.89 -11.73 -3.75
CA ASN A 105 11.48 -10.51 -3.21
C ASN A 105 10.44 -9.75 -2.35
N PRO A 106 10.16 -10.25 -1.14
CA PRO A 106 9.16 -9.66 -0.25
C PRO A 106 9.70 -8.48 0.56
N VAL A 107 10.92 -8.03 0.33
CA VAL A 107 11.60 -7.00 1.16
C VAL A 107 10.74 -5.74 1.28
N LYS A 108 10.11 -5.31 0.20
CA LYS A 108 9.25 -4.12 0.17
C LYS A 108 7.91 -4.31 0.90
N LEU A 109 7.53 -5.54 1.23
CA LEU A 109 6.28 -5.79 1.94
C LEU A 109 6.29 -5.19 3.35
N LYS A 110 7.45 -5.13 4.01
CA LYS A 110 7.58 -4.49 5.32
C LYS A 110 7.22 -3.00 5.29
N ASP A 111 7.56 -2.34 4.19
CA ASP A 111 7.38 -0.89 4.04
C ASP A 111 5.98 -0.54 3.51
N LEU A 112 5.31 -1.51 2.84
CA LEU A 112 3.99 -1.30 2.26
C LEU A 112 2.97 -0.81 3.29
N TYR A 113 2.85 -1.52 4.40
CA TYR A 113 1.79 -1.25 5.39
C TYR A 113 1.95 0.12 6.07
N PRO A 114 3.14 0.51 6.54
CA PRO A 114 3.34 1.86 7.08
C PRO A 114 3.07 2.97 6.06
N ARG A 115 3.49 2.81 4.79
CA ARG A 115 3.26 3.79 3.74
C ARG A 115 1.78 3.95 3.43
N VAL A 116 1.07 2.84 3.29
CA VAL A 116 -0.38 2.83 3.07
C VAL A 116 -1.12 3.47 4.23
N ALA A 117 -0.76 3.15 5.47
CA ALA A 117 -1.35 3.77 6.66
C ALA A 117 -1.09 5.29 6.68
N ASN A 118 0.11 5.74 6.32
CA ASN A 118 0.44 7.17 6.26
C ASN A 118 -0.42 7.90 5.22
N LEU A 119 -0.62 7.31 4.02
CA LEU A 119 -1.52 7.87 3.00
C LEU A 119 -2.95 8.00 3.53
N LEU A 120 -3.48 6.93 4.13
CA LEU A 120 -4.83 6.92 4.68
C LEU A 120 -4.98 7.92 5.82
N ASN A 121 -4.00 8.01 6.72
CA ASN A 121 -4.04 8.90 7.88
C ASN A 121 -4.08 10.39 7.48
N LYS A 122 -3.47 10.78 6.35
CA LYS A 122 -3.58 12.14 5.80
C LYS A 122 -5.01 12.48 5.36
N ALA A 123 -5.82 11.49 5.04
CA ALA A 123 -7.19 11.65 4.59
C ALA A 123 -8.23 11.55 5.73
N VAL A 124 -7.82 11.38 6.98
CA VAL A 124 -8.76 11.26 8.10
C VAL A 124 -9.73 12.46 8.15
N GLY A 125 -11.01 12.14 8.24
CA GLY A 125 -12.11 13.13 8.23
C GLY A 125 -12.66 13.46 6.85
N ARG A 126 -12.06 12.99 5.76
CA ARG A 126 -12.49 13.22 4.38
C ARG A 126 -12.40 11.95 3.50
N LYS A 127 -12.85 12.05 2.29
CA LYS A 127 -12.63 11.02 1.26
C LYS A 127 -11.21 11.14 0.69
N LEU A 128 -10.74 10.07 0.08
CA LEU A 128 -9.50 10.07 -0.69
C LEU A 128 -9.64 10.95 -1.95
N THR A 129 -8.55 11.57 -2.35
CA THR A 129 -8.44 12.26 -3.65
C THR A 129 -8.08 11.28 -4.77
N SER A 130 -8.21 11.72 -6.03
CA SER A 130 -7.77 10.95 -7.20
C SER A 130 -6.29 10.57 -7.12
N ILE A 131 -5.44 11.49 -6.65
CA ILE A 131 -4.01 11.26 -6.49
C ILE A 131 -3.73 10.23 -5.41
N GLU A 132 -4.37 10.33 -4.25
CA GLU A 132 -4.22 9.37 -3.15
C GLU A 132 -4.64 7.96 -3.58
N CYS A 133 -5.73 7.83 -4.34
CA CYS A 133 -6.13 6.54 -4.92
C CYS A 133 -5.05 5.98 -5.87
N CYS A 134 -4.45 6.83 -6.71
CA CYS A 134 -3.34 6.43 -7.57
C CYS A 134 -2.13 5.95 -6.76
N LEU A 135 -1.76 6.67 -5.70
CA LEU A 135 -0.62 6.32 -4.85
C LEU A 135 -0.84 4.99 -4.13
N LEU A 136 -2.03 4.73 -3.60
CA LEU A 136 -2.37 3.44 -2.99
C LEU A 136 -2.20 2.27 -3.98
N ILE A 137 -2.64 2.43 -5.22
CA ILE A 137 -2.45 1.42 -6.27
C ILE A 137 -0.96 1.25 -6.60
N ASP A 138 -0.19 2.33 -6.64
CA ASP A 138 1.24 2.29 -6.95
C ASP A 138 2.05 1.62 -5.84
N GLU A 139 1.74 1.85 -4.57
CA GLU A 139 2.36 1.16 -3.43
C GLU A 139 2.14 -0.36 -3.50
N ALA A 140 0.93 -0.80 -3.81
CA ALA A 140 0.64 -2.22 -4.04
C ALA A 140 1.44 -2.77 -5.23
N ALA A 141 1.50 -2.04 -6.35
CA ALA A 141 2.19 -2.47 -7.56
C ALA A 141 3.71 -2.60 -7.36
N VAL A 142 4.33 -1.67 -6.64
CA VAL A 142 5.78 -1.69 -6.32
C VAL A 142 6.14 -2.89 -5.44
N THR A 143 5.24 -3.30 -4.56
CA THR A 143 5.47 -4.43 -3.64
C THR A 143 5.41 -5.79 -4.34
N ILE A 144 4.57 -5.94 -5.38
CA ILE A 144 4.35 -7.19 -6.11
C ILE A 144 5.49 -7.47 -7.12
N VAL A 145 6.35 -6.51 -7.41
CA VAL A 145 7.45 -6.70 -8.36
C VAL A 145 8.46 -7.71 -7.79
N ALA A 146 8.30 -8.97 -8.20
CA ALA A 146 9.27 -10.02 -7.95
C ALA A 146 10.47 -9.87 -8.89
N GLY A 147 11.66 -9.87 -8.28
CA GLY A 147 12.99 -9.64 -8.87
C GLY A 147 13.15 -9.83 -10.38
N ASN A 148 13.84 -8.98 -11.00
CA ASN A 148 14.34 -8.85 -12.39
C ASN A 148 13.49 -9.36 -13.58
N ILE A 149 12.53 -10.27 -13.38
CA ILE A 149 11.77 -10.94 -14.45
C ILE A 149 10.48 -10.22 -14.78
N ARG A 150 9.84 -9.56 -13.81
CA ARG A 150 8.57 -8.84 -14.01
C ARG A 150 8.73 -7.39 -13.63
N ARG A 151 8.73 -6.52 -14.63
CA ARG A 151 8.63 -5.08 -14.46
C ARG A 151 7.16 -4.69 -14.58
N SER A 152 6.66 -3.89 -13.66
CA SER A 152 5.29 -3.36 -13.73
C SER A 152 5.35 -1.91 -14.20
N ALA A 153 4.52 -1.58 -15.17
CA ALA A 153 4.18 -0.20 -15.51
C ALA A 153 2.76 0.08 -15.04
N GLY A 154 2.54 1.21 -14.41
CA GLY A 154 1.23 1.69 -14.00
C GLY A 154 0.68 2.69 -15.01
N MET A 155 -0.56 2.48 -15.48
CA MET A 155 -1.30 3.44 -16.29
C MET A 155 -2.53 3.88 -15.50
N ARG A 156 -2.81 5.17 -15.51
CA ARG A 156 -4.03 5.74 -14.92
C ARG A 156 -4.79 6.50 -15.99
N GLN A 157 -6.07 6.21 -16.08
CA GLN A 157 -7.02 6.98 -16.89
C GLN A 157 -7.91 7.77 -15.93
N PHE A 158 -8.05 9.04 -16.16
CA PHE A 158 -8.84 9.96 -15.35
C PHE A 158 -9.57 10.96 -16.24
N SER A 159 -10.59 11.61 -15.70
CA SER A 159 -11.35 12.64 -16.41
C SER A 159 -10.46 13.83 -16.77
N SER A 160 -10.57 14.37 -17.98
CA SER A 160 -9.89 15.62 -18.37
C SER A 160 -10.31 16.82 -17.52
N GLN A 161 -11.41 16.71 -16.78
CA GLN A 161 -11.90 17.74 -15.86
C GLN A 161 -11.31 17.60 -14.45
N ASP A 162 -10.64 16.50 -14.15
CA ASP A 162 -9.90 16.30 -12.90
C ASP A 162 -8.55 17.04 -12.98
N ILE A 163 -8.59 18.34 -12.68
CA ILE A 163 -7.44 19.24 -12.77
C ILE A 163 -6.32 18.81 -11.81
N GLU A 164 -6.68 18.26 -10.63
CA GLU A 164 -5.72 17.78 -9.65
C GLU A 164 -4.94 16.57 -10.20
N ALA A 165 -5.64 15.59 -10.76
CA ALA A 165 -5.00 14.43 -11.39
C ALA A 165 -4.20 14.82 -12.63
N ALA A 166 -4.71 15.71 -13.46
CA ALA A 166 -4.01 16.21 -14.64
C ALA A 166 -2.69 16.92 -14.29
N GLY A 167 -2.70 17.76 -13.25
CA GLY A 167 -1.54 18.53 -12.78
C GLY A 167 -0.59 17.76 -11.85
N ALA A 168 -0.89 16.49 -11.49
CA ALA A 168 -0.16 15.74 -10.44
C ALA A 168 1.34 15.60 -10.70
N LYS A 169 1.78 15.59 -11.96
CA LYS A 169 3.19 15.51 -12.34
C LYS A 169 3.71 16.79 -13.01
N GLU A 170 2.89 17.82 -13.08
CA GLU A 170 3.27 19.09 -13.65
C GLU A 170 4.30 19.76 -12.74
N ASN A 171 5.38 20.29 -13.35
CA ASN A 171 6.47 20.95 -12.64
C ASN A 171 7.05 20.12 -11.46
N LEU A 172 7.03 18.79 -11.59
CA LEU A 172 7.56 17.89 -10.56
C LEU A 172 9.08 18.05 -10.40
N TRP A 173 9.77 18.38 -11.50
CA TRP A 173 11.22 18.56 -11.54
C TRP A 173 11.56 20.05 -11.72
N LYS A 174 12.52 20.50 -10.92
CA LYS A 174 13.09 21.85 -11.04
C LYS A 174 14.56 21.73 -11.38
N GLN A 175 15.04 22.66 -12.25
CA GLN A 175 16.45 22.79 -12.56
C GLN A 175 17.01 23.95 -11.74
N ASP A 176 18.16 23.74 -11.09
CA ASP A 176 18.89 24.77 -10.39
C ASP A 176 19.71 25.65 -11.36
N LEU A 177 20.39 26.68 -10.84
CA LEU A 177 21.21 27.58 -11.62
C LEU A 177 22.42 26.90 -12.26
N ASP A 178 22.87 25.78 -11.71
CA ASP A 178 23.98 24.97 -12.19
C ASP A 178 23.56 23.93 -13.23
N GLY A 179 22.25 23.85 -13.52
CA GLY A 179 21.68 22.92 -14.49
C GLY A 179 21.34 21.55 -13.94
N ASN A 180 21.44 21.30 -12.62
CA ASN A 180 21.08 20.04 -12.02
C ASN A 180 19.57 19.93 -11.82
N TRP A 181 19.02 18.75 -12.10
CA TRP A 181 17.62 18.48 -11.90
C TRP A 181 17.36 17.86 -10.53
N SER A 182 16.39 18.42 -9.81
CA SER A 182 15.89 17.86 -8.54
C SER A 182 14.36 17.84 -8.53
N ILE A 183 13.80 16.95 -7.72
CA ILE A 183 12.35 16.93 -7.49
C ILE A 183 11.97 18.12 -6.62
N ASP A 184 10.87 18.79 -6.96
CA ASP A 184 10.30 19.86 -6.13
C ASP A 184 9.90 19.28 -4.75
N PRO A 185 10.50 19.76 -3.64
CA PRO A 185 10.21 19.21 -2.31
C PRO A 185 8.75 19.30 -1.89
N GLU A 186 8.02 20.32 -2.31
CA GLU A 186 6.60 20.48 -2.00
C GLU A 186 5.76 19.41 -2.71
N LYS A 187 6.09 19.12 -3.97
CA LYS A 187 5.42 18.07 -4.75
C LYS A 187 5.86 16.66 -4.33
N ASP A 188 7.10 16.51 -3.91
CA ASP A 188 7.60 15.25 -3.38
C ASP A 188 6.95 14.90 -2.05
N ALA A 189 6.70 15.88 -1.19
CA ALA A 189 5.99 15.68 0.07
C ALA A 189 4.56 15.15 -0.09
N LEU A 190 3.92 15.40 -1.24
CA LEU A 190 2.62 14.79 -1.57
C LEU A 190 2.75 13.32 -1.98
N ARG A 191 3.91 12.90 -2.47
CA ARG A 191 4.20 11.54 -2.95
C ARG A 191 4.83 10.67 -1.87
N MET A 192 5.68 11.26 -1.03
CA MET A 192 6.36 10.61 0.09
C MET A 192 5.45 10.70 1.32
N ALA A 193 4.44 9.86 1.31
CA ALA A 193 3.54 9.74 2.46
C ALA A 193 4.15 8.88 3.56
#